data_faea9c3674d3a410235dd26eb4a43671
#
_entry.id   faea9c3674d3a410235dd26eb4a43671
#
_cell.length_a   1.000
_cell.length_b   1.000
_cell.length_c   1.000
_cell.angle_alpha   90.00
_cell.angle_beta   90.00
_cell.angle_gamma   90.00
#
_symmetry.space_group_name_H-M   'P 1'
#
loop_
_entity.id
_entity.type
_entity.pdbx_description
1 polymer ?
#
loop_
_entity_poly.entity_id
_entity_poly.type
_entity_poly.pdbx_seq_one_letter_code
_entity_poly.pdbx_strand_id
1 'polypeptide(L)'
;NLYWNYSNDFVTASHTISNANLSEIIINYTNVIDFLSSQLLVFGPIIFLLYLFIIFDSFFKDQKLSLLGMLSLPIIALIIVQSFLKIANPNWAVTAYISATLMISAYAIIQKHKVLRLLTKFGLFINFVLSLLILKITLTGNFYPIHLKSDPLRKNLGFNILSTEIKKTFDNNGISKLVFINRGEITRFNYYLNKTDNNFKNKIFLKTTSITPGNFYELNLNY
;
A
#
# COMPACT_ATOMS: atom_id res chain seq x y z
N ASN A 1 -6.34 -12.63 -14.97
CA ASN A 1 -5.13 -12.83 -14.14
C ASN A 1 -4.44 -14.18 -14.35
N LEU A 2 -5.17 -15.32 -14.30
CA LEU A 2 -4.57 -16.65 -14.50
C LEU A 2 -3.98 -16.80 -15.90
N TYR A 3 -4.72 -16.43 -16.95
CA TYR A 3 -4.24 -16.46 -18.32
C TYR A 3 -2.98 -15.60 -18.52
N TRP A 4 -2.99 -14.37 -17.98
CA TRP A 4 -1.81 -13.49 -18.06
C TRP A 4 -0.60 -14.09 -17.34
N ASN A 5 -0.78 -14.64 -16.13
CA ASN A 5 0.30 -15.31 -15.40
C ASN A 5 0.84 -16.52 -16.16
N TYR A 6 -0.05 -17.34 -16.74
CA TYR A 6 0.36 -18.48 -17.59
C TYR A 6 1.21 -18.03 -18.78
N SER A 7 0.79 -16.93 -19.46
CA SER A 7 1.53 -16.39 -20.62
C SER A 7 2.84 -15.67 -20.26
N ASN A 8 3.08 -15.41 -18.97
CA ASN A 8 4.28 -14.72 -18.46
C ASN A 8 5.01 -15.55 -17.38
N ASP A 9 5.03 -16.87 -17.53
CA ASP A 9 5.77 -17.82 -16.68
C ASP A 9 5.51 -17.65 -15.18
N PHE A 10 4.28 -17.33 -14.81
CA PHE A 10 3.86 -17.08 -13.42
C PHE A 10 4.71 -16.08 -12.65
N VAL A 11 5.21 -15.05 -13.33
CA VAL A 11 6.07 -14.01 -12.76
C VAL A 11 5.49 -13.38 -11.48
N THR A 12 4.16 -13.24 -11.37
CA THR A 12 3.49 -12.71 -10.17
C THR A 12 3.64 -13.67 -8.98
N ALA A 13 3.53 -14.98 -9.22
CA ALA A 13 3.71 -16.00 -8.18
C ALA A 13 5.18 -16.02 -7.72
N SER A 14 6.12 -16.02 -8.65
CA SER A 14 7.56 -15.94 -8.34
C SER A 14 7.91 -14.71 -7.52
N HIS A 15 7.37 -13.56 -7.87
CA HIS A 15 7.55 -12.32 -7.12
C HIS A 15 6.95 -12.40 -5.71
N THR A 16 5.77 -13.01 -5.56
CA THR A 16 5.12 -13.19 -4.26
C THR A 16 5.93 -14.13 -3.36
N ILE A 17 6.42 -15.25 -3.90
CA ILE A 17 7.28 -16.21 -3.19
C ILE A 17 8.59 -15.52 -2.76
N SER A 18 9.23 -14.79 -3.66
CA SER A 18 10.45 -14.02 -3.36
C SER A 18 10.21 -12.96 -2.28
N ASN A 19 9.06 -12.29 -2.29
CA ASN A 19 8.69 -11.34 -1.25
C ASN A 19 8.39 -12.00 0.09
N ALA A 20 7.87 -13.21 0.11
CA ALA A 20 7.62 -13.97 1.33
C ALA A 20 8.92 -14.38 2.04
N ASN A 21 10.04 -14.48 1.29
CA ASN A 21 11.38 -14.79 1.79
C ASN A 21 11.43 -15.99 2.76
N LEU A 22 10.84 -17.10 2.34
CA LEU A 22 10.74 -18.31 3.18
C LEU A 22 12.07 -19.07 3.34
N SER A 23 13.14 -18.63 2.67
CA SER A 23 14.46 -19.26 2.73
C SER A 23 15.22 -18.98 4.03
N GLU A 24 14.95 -17.85 4.69
CA GLU A 24 15.53 -17.48 5.97
C GLU A 24 14.43 -17.02 6.93
N ILE A 25 13.98 -17.93 7.79
CA ILE A 25 12.96 -17.63 8.80
C ILE A 25 13.63 -16.93 9.98
N ILE A 26 13.70 -15.61 9.94
CA ILE A 26 14.09 -14.78 11.08
C ILE A 26 12.83 -14.17 11.65
N ILE A 27 12.40 -14.63 12.83
CA ILE A 27 11.21 -14.09 13.51
C ILE A 27 11.53 -12.69 14.03
N ASN A 28 10.80 -11.69 13.53
CA ASN A 28 10.94 -10.31 13.95
C ASN A 28 9.63 -9.75 14.51
N TYR A 29 9.57 -9.63 15.82
CA TYR A 29 8.40 -9.10 16.52
C TYR A 29 8.16 -7.61 16.26
N THR A 30 9.21 -6.83 15.95
CA THR A 30 9.10 -5.41 15.66
C THR A 30 8.25 -5.18 14.41
N ASN A 31 8.43 -6.00 13.37
CA ASN A 31 7.63 -5.91 12.15
C ASN A 31 6.14 -6.12 12.42
N VAL A 32 5.78 -7.00 13.36
CA VAL A 32 4.37 -7.24 13.76
C VAL A 32 3.80 -6.02 14.46
N ILE A 33 4.55 -5.43 15.38
CA ILE A 33 4.13 -4.21 16.08
C ILE A 33 3.96 -3.06 15.09
N ASP A 34 4.90 -2.89 14.17
CA ASP A 34 4.84 -1.87 13.10
C ASP A 34 3.62 -2.09 12.20
N PHE A 35 3.35 -3.34 11.82
CA PHE A 35 2.17 -3.68 11.03
C PHE A 35 0.89 -3.34 11.78
N LEU A 36 0.72 -3.80 13.03
CA LEU A 36 -0.47 -3.54 13.84
C LEU A 36 -0.67 -2.05 14.13
N SER A 37 0.42 -1.34 14.46
CA SER A 37 0.38 0.11 14.67
C SER A 37 -0.05 0.86 13.42
N SER A 38 0.40 0.41 12.25
CA SER A 38 0.02 1.01 10.98
C SER A 38 -1.47 0.84 10.66
N GLN A 39 -2.13 -0.21 11.20
CA GLN A 39 -3.57 -0.40 11.01
C GLN A 39 -4.42 0.68 11.71
N LEU A 40 -3.89 1.29 12.77
CA LEU A 40 -4.52 2.46 13.39
C LEU A 40 -4.61 3.64 12.42
N LEU A 41 -3.68 3.75 11.46
CA LEU A 41 -3.70 4.80 10.44
C LEU A 41 -4.52 4.39 9.21
N VAL A 42 -4.41 3.12 8.78
CA VAL A 42 -5.06 2.62 7.54
C VAL A 42 -6.55 2.41 7.73
N PHE A 43 -6.98 1.80 8.84
CA PHE A 43 -8.39 1.55 9.12
C PHE A 43 -9.02 2.63 10.03
N GLY A 44 -8.16 3.43 10.65
CA GLY A 44 -8.51 4.48 11.61
C GLY A 44 -8.48 3.99 13.06
N PRO A 45 -8.00 4.85 13.98
CA PRO A 45 -7.66 4.42 15.32
C PRO A 45 -8.86 3.87 16.10
N ILE A 46 -9.99 4.57 16.08
CA ILE A 46 -11.20 4.15 16.81
C ILE A 46 -11.86 2.96 16.11
N ILE A 47 -11.93 2.97 14.79
CA ILE A 47 -12.59 1.92 14.02
C ILE A 47 -11.84 0.59 14.15
N PHE A 48 -10.50 0.62 14.13
CA PHE A 48 -9.70 -0.59 14.33
C PHE A 48 -9.86 -1.17 15.76
N LEU A 49 -9.85 -0.31 16.77
CA LEU A 49 -10.09 -0.77 18.16
C LEU A 49 -11.50 -1.31 18.36
N LEU A 50 -12.50 -0.69 17.75
CA LEU A 50 -13.89 -1.21 17.76
C LEU A 50 -13.97 -2.56 17.07
N TYR A 51 -13.31 -2.75 15.94
CA TYR A 51 -13.25 -4.03 15.25
C TYR A 51 -12.70 -5.13 16.14
N LEU A 52 -11.56 -4.90 16.80
CA LEU A 52 -10.97 -5.86 17.73
C LEU A 52 -11.92 -6.16 18.88
N PHE A 53 -12.51 -5.14 19.49
CA PHE A 53 -13.49 -5.32 20.57
C PHE A 53 -14.67 -6.19 20.14
N ILE A 54 -15.26 -5.92 18.96
CA ILE A 54 -16.44 -6.63 18.47
C ILE A 54 -16.10 -8.11 18.16
N ILE A 55 -14.92 -8.37 17.62
CA ILE A 55 -14.46 -9.76 17.41
C ILE A 55 -14.41 -10.50 18.73
N PHE A 56 -13.79 -9.94 19.76
CA PHE A 56 -13.70 -10.61 21.07
C PHE A 56 -15.07 -10.77 21.75
N ASP A 57 -15.96 -9.78 21.62
CA ASP A 57 -17.27 -9.84 22.27
C ASP A 57 -18.27 -10.75 21.56
N SER A 58 -18.30 -10.75 20.24
CA SER A 58 -19.46 -11.27 19.49
C SER A 58 -19.15 -12.41 18.53
N PHE A 59 -17.88 -12.74 18.29
CA PHE A 59 -17.52 -13.74 17.30
C PHE A 59 -18.19 -15.09 17.51
N PHE A 60 -18.34 -15.53 18.76
CA PHE A 60 -18.97 -16.81 19.10
C PHE A 60 -20.45 -16.69 19.55
N LYS A 61 -20.96 -15.47 19.64
CA LYS A 61 -22.30 -15.21 20.18
C LYS A 61 -23.38 -14.96 19.12
N ASP A 62 -22.97 -14.46 17.96
CA ASP A 62 -23.88 -14.07 16.87
C ASP A 62 -23.36 -14.62 15.52
N GLN A 63 -24.15 -15.50 14.89
CA GLN A 63 -23.78 -16.16 13.63
C GLN A 63 -23.49 -15.18 12.49
N LYS A 64 -24.24 -14.07 12.40
CA LYS A 64 -24.06 -13.08 11.31
C LYS A 64 -22.76 -12.30 11.50
N LEU A 65 -22.48 -11.92 12.75
CA LEU A 65 -21.22 -11.25 13.08
C LEU A 65 -20.03 -12.20 12.96
N SER A 66 -20.21 -13.47 13.36
CA SER A 66 -19.23 -14.54 13.17
C SER A 66 -18.86 -14.73 11.69
N LEU A 67 -19.86 -14.77 10.80
CA LEU A 67 -19.61 -14.89 9.35
C LEU A 67 -18.76 -13.71 8.83
N LEU A 68 -19.09 -12.49 9.20
CA LEU A 68 -18.30 -11.30 8.80
C LEU A 68 -16.88 -11.34 9.40
N GLY A 69 -16.76 -11.82 10.65
CA GLY A 69 -15.46 -12.06 11.26
C GLY A 69 -14.64 -13.13 10.53
N MET A 70 -15.26 -14.23 10.12
CA MET A 70 -14.61 -15.29 9.34
C MET A 70 -14.13 -14.83 7.98
N LEU A 71 -14.71 -13.79 7.40
CA LEU A 71 -14.26 -13.19 6.14
C LEU A 71 -13.10 -12.19 6.33
N SER A 72 -12.94 -11.62 7.51
CA SER A 72 -11.89 -10.63 7.79
C SER A 72 -10.67 -11.19 8.52
N LEU A 73 -10.89 -12.01 9.56
CA LEU A 73 -9.84 -12.53 10.45
C LEU A 73 -8.75 -13.32 9.74
N PRO A 74 -9.04 -14.28 8.82
CA PRO A 74 -8.00 -15.07 8.18
C PRO A 74 -7.04 -14.20 7.39
N ILE A 75 -7.52 -13.12 6.75
CA ILE A 75 -6.68 -12.22 5.98
C ILE A 75 -5.72 -11.47 6.91
N ILE A 76 -6.24 -10.91 8.02
CA ILE A 76 -5.40 -10.20 9.00
C ILE A 76 -4.41 -11.16 9.66
N ALA A 77 -4.86 -12.36 10.06
CA ALA A 77 -4.00 -13.36 10.66
C ALA A 77 -2.86 -13.79 9.72
N LEU A 78 -3.16 -14.02 8.44
CA LEU A 78 -2.16 -14.36 7.43
C LEU A 78 -1.10 -13.25 7.30
N ILE A 79 -1.52 -11.98 7.29
CA ILE A 79 -0.57 -10.88 7.16
C ILE A 79 0.22 -10.66 8.45
N ILE A 80 -0.38 -10.92 9.62
CA ILE A 80 0.37 -10.94 10.89
C ILE A 80 1.45 -12.03 10.85
N VAL A 81 1.12 -13.25 10.41
CA VAL A 81 2.11 -14.33 10.23
C VAL A 81 3.20 -13.90 9.25
N GLN A 82 2.82 -13.31 8.12
CA GLN A 82 3.78 -12.77 7.15
C GLN A 82 4.68 -11.68 7.77
N SER A 83 4.15 -10.84 8.66
CA SER A 83 4.93 -9.77 9.29
C SER A 83 5.99 -10.28 10.27
N PHE A 84 5.85 -11.48 10.82
CA PHE A 84 6.93 -12.12 11.58
C PHE A 84 8.13 -12.46 10.70
N LEU A 85 7.90 -12.79 9.43
CA LEU A 85 8.92 -13.24 8.50
C LEU A 85 9.57 -12.07 7.76
N LYS A 86 8.80 -11.07 7.40
CA LYS A 86 9.24 -9.91 6.63
C LYS A 86 8.33 -8.71 6.87
N ILE A 87 8.83 -7.50 6.62
CA ILE A 87 8.02 -6.28 6.68
C ILE A 87 6.79 -6.41 5.78
N ALA A 88 5.61 -6.42 6.39
CA ALA A 88 4.34 -6.44 5.70
C ALA A 88 3.88 -5.01 5.35
N ASN A 89 3.42 -4.81 4.13
CA ASN A 89 2.86 -3.50 3.76
C ASN A 89 1.52 -3.27 4.47
N PRO A 90 1.30 -2.09 5.06
CA PRO A 90 0.08 -1.77 5.81
C PRO A 90 -1.21 -1.97 5.02
N ASN A 91 -1.20 -1.71 3.72
CA ASN A 91 -2.36 -1.79 2.85
C ASN A 91 -2.76 -3.24 2.45
N TRP A 92 -1.97 -4.24 2.81
CA TRP A 92 -2.34 -5.63 2.46
C TRP A 92 -3.59 -6.10 3.20
N ALA A 93 -3.87 -5.56 4.39
CA ALA A 93 -5.06 -5.88 5.17
C ALA A 93 -6.36 -5.19 4.68
N VAL A 94 -6.29 -4.28 3.70
CA VAL A 94 -7.45 -3.47 3.27
C VAL A 94 -8.64 -4.33 2.82
N THR A 95 -8.40 -5.48 2.19
CA THR A 95 -9.47 -6.38 1.77
C THR A 95 -10.28 -6.96 2.94
N ALA A 96 -9.66 -7.14 4.12
CA ALA A 96 -10.33 -7.56 5.34
C ALA A 96 -11.29 -6.47 5.88
N TYR A 97 -11.01 -5.21 5.60
CA TYR A 97 -11.76 -4.08 6.17
C TYR A 97 -13.14 -3.88 5.55
N ILE A 98 -13.41 -4.49 4.39
CA ILE A 98 -14.76 -4.48 3.81
C ILE A 98 -15.73 -5.21 4.76
N SER A 99 -15.42 -6.47 5.11
CA SER A 99 -16.24 -7.25 6.03
C SER A 99 -16.17 -6.74 7.46
N ALA A 100 -15.02 -6.24 7.91
CA ALA A 100 -14.86 -5.61 9.22
C ALA A 100 -15.76 -4.37 9.37
N THR A 101 -15.86 -3.51 8.36
CA THR A 101 -16.74 -2.33 8.37
C THR A 101 -18.21 -2.74 8.44
N LEU A 102 -18.61 -3.76 7.68
CA LEU A 102 -19.96 -4.31 7.74
C LEU A 102 -20.26 -4.88 9.13
N MET A 103 -19.29 -5.58 9.73
CA MET A 103 -19.43 -6.14 11.08
C MET A 103 -19.62 -5.06 12.14
N ILE A 104 -18.82 -3.99 12.12
CA ILE A 104 -18.95 -2.85 13.05
C ILE A 104 -20.32 -2.20 12.89
N SER A 105 -20.75 -1.96 11.64
CA SER A 105 -22.04 -1.34 11.35
C SER A 105 -23.22 -2.21 11.81
N ALA A 106 -23.17 -3.51 11.52
CA ALA A 106 -24.19 -4.45 11.95
C ALA A 106 -24.26 -4.54 13.49
N TYR A 107 -23.12 -4.64 14.17
CA TYR A 107 -23.05 -4.67 15.62
C TYR A 107 -23.64 -3.40 16.26
N ALA A 108 -23.28 -2.21 15.74
CA ALA A 108 -23.78 -0.94 16.23
C ALA A 108 -25.31 -0.79 16.07
N ILE A 109 -25.92 -1.45 15.05
CA ILE A 109 -27.36 -1.47 14.82
C ILE A 109 -28.04 -2.51 15.70
N ILE A 110 -27.54 -3.75 15.72
CA ILE A 110 -28.15 -4.90 16.41
C ILE A 110 -28.15 -4.67 17.93
N GLN A 111 -27.03 -4.31 18.51
CA GLN A 111 -26.88 -4.18 19.95
C GLN A 111 -27.58 -2.94 20.53
N LYS A 112 -28.07 -2.02 19.72
CA LYS A 112 -28.71 -0.76 20.10
C LYS A 112 -27.94 0.05 21.16
N HIS A 113 -26.64 -0.22 21.32
CA HIS A 113 -25.80 0.38 22.34
C HIS A 113 -25.44 1.81 21.99
N LYS A 114 -25.95 2.80 22.73
CA LYS A 114 -25.75 4.23 22.41
C LYS A 114 -24.28 4.64 22.32
N VAL A 115 -23.46 4.16 23.25
CA VAL A 115 -22.03 4.49 23.31
C VAL A 115 -21.29 3.95 22.07
N LEU A 116 -21.53 2.69 21.69
CA LEU A 116 -20.88 2.09 20.53
C LEU A 116 -21.26 2.79 19.22
N ARG A 117 -22.53 3.16 19.06
CA ARG A 117 -22.96 3.97 17.91
C ARG A 117 -22.30 5.34 17.90
N LEU A 118 -22.13 5.98 19.05
CA LEU A 118 -21.43 7.25 19.16
C LEU A 118 -19.97 7.10 18.79
N LEU A 119 -19.27 6.08 19.32
CA LEU A 119 -17.87 5.79 19.00
C LEU A 119 -17.68 5.47 17.51
N THR A 120 -18.60 4.70 16.90
CA THR A 120 -18.55 4.42 15.45
C THR A 120 -18.67 5.72 14.65
N LYS A 121 -19.66 6.59 14.96
CA LYS A 121 -19.83 7.88 14.28
C LYS A 121 -18.61 8.77 14.46
N PHE A 122 -18.07 8.84 15.67
CA PHE A 122 -16.89 9.63 15.98
C PHE A 122 -15.63 9.09 15.27
N GLY A 123 -15.48 7.77 15.23
CA GLY A 123 -14.40 7.12 14.48
C GLY A 123 -14.48 7.42 12.97
N LEU A 124 -15.68 7.35 12.38
CA LEU A 124 -15.89 7.72 10.98
C LEU A 124 -15.58 9.20 10.73
N PHE A 125 -15.97 10.09 11.64
CA PHE A 125 -15.64 11.51 11.56
C PHE A 125 -14.13 11.74 11.59
N ILE A 126 -13.41 11.09 12.51
CA ILE A 126 -11.94 11.17 12.56
C ILE A 126 -11.32 10.66 11.27
N ASN A 127 -11.77 9.52 10.74
CA ASN A 127 -11.26 8.98 9.48
C ASN A 127 -11.50 9.95 8.32
N PHE A 128 -12.64 10.62 8.28
CA PHE A 128 -12.95 11.64 7.28
C PHE A 128 -11.98 12.83 7.39
N VAL A 129 -11.74 13.35 8.59
CA VAL A 129 -10.78 14.43 8.83
C VAL A 129 -9.36 14.02 8.43
N LEU A 130 -8.92 12.81 8.82
CA LEU A 130 -7.60 12.28 8.43
C LEU A 130 -7.48 12.14 6.90
N SER A 131 -8.53 11.68 6.23
CA SER A 131 -8.56 11.59 4.76
C SER A 131 -8.43 12.95 4.09
N LEU A 132 -9.09 13.98 4.62
CA LEU A 132 -8.95 15.36 4.13
C LEU A 132 -7.54 15.91 4.36
N LEU A 133 -6.93 15.60 5.49
CA LEU A 133 -5.54 15.98 5.77
C LEU A 133 -4.57 15.32 4.80
N ILE A 134 -4.72 14.01 4.55
CA ILE A 134 -3.91 13.28 3.57
C ILE A 134 -4.11 13.86 2.17
N LEU A 135 -5.36 14.15 1.78
CA LEU A 135 -5.67 14.78 0.50
C LEU A 135 -4.99 16.15 0.38
N LYS A 136 -5.09 17.00 1.41
CA LYS A 136 -4.39 18.29 1.45
C LYS A 136 -2.89 18.11 1.24
N ILE A 137 -2.26 17.22 2.02
CA ILE A 137 -0.83 16.94 1.94
C ILE A 137 -0.44 16.49 0.53
N THR A 138 -1.24 15.61 -0.06
CA THR A 138 -1.00 15.11 -1.43
C THR A 138 -1.10 16.22 -2.47
N LEU A 139 -2.06 17.14 -2.33
CA LEU A 139 -2.25 18.25 -3.27
C LEU A 139 -1.21 19.36 -3.11
N THR A 140 -0.81 19.68 -1.88
CA THR A 140 0.13 20.77 -1.59
C THR A 140 1.59 20.32 -1.60
N GLY A 141 1.85 19.02 -1.47
CA GLY A 141 3.20 18.46 -1.37
C GLY A 141 3.93 18.81 -0.07
N ASN A 142 3.22 19.30 0.95
CA ASN A 142 3.82 19.70 2.22
C ASN A 142 2.90 19.39 3.42
N PHE A 143 3.52 19.29 4.60
CA PHE A 143 2.84 19.03 5.87
C PHE A 143 2.54 20.30 6.66
N TYR A 144 2.69 21.49 6.06
CA TYR A 144 2.45 22.73 6.79
C TYR A 144 1.06 22.75 7.48
N PRO A 145 0.93 23.15 8.73
CA PRO A 145 1.92 23.76 9.63
C PRO A 145 2.82 22.77 10.40
N ILE A 146 2.73 21.47 10.16
CA ILE A 146 3.50 20.47 10.89
C ILE A 146 4.89 20.33 10.25
N HIS A 147 5.92 20.74 10.96
CA HIS A 147 7.32 20.58 10.55
C HIS A 147 7.83 19.21 11.00
N LEU A 148 7.81 18.24 10.12
CA LEU A 148 8.40 16.93 10.38
C LEU A 148 9.92 16.99 10.13
N LYS A 149 10.71 16.40 11.04
CA LYS A 149 12.17 16.27 10.85
C LYS A 149 12.52 15.50 9.57
N SER A 150 11.65 14.56 9.16
CA SER A 150 11.72 13.89 7.87
C SER A 150 10.38 13.99 7.17
N ASP A 151 10.35 14.66 6.02
CA ASP A 151 9.17 14.74 5.17
C ASP A 151 8.97 13.38 4.44
N PRO A 152 7.89 12.63 4.72
CA PRO A 152 7.62 11.37 4.04
C PRO A 152 7.41 11.51 2.54
N LEU A 153 7.03 12.72 2.07
CA LEU A 153 6.82 13.00 0.65
C LEU A 153 8.10 13.40 -0.09
N ARG A 154 9.19 13.69 0.64
CA ARG A 154 10.46 14.15 0.06
C ARG A 154 10.93 13.28 -1.10
N LYS A 155 10.75 11.97 -0.98
CA LYS A 155 11.12 11.01 -2.04
C LYS A 155 10.28 11.12 -3.32
N ASN A 156 9.18 11.88 -3.28
CA ASN A 156 8.25 12.04 -4.41
C ASN A 156 8.24 13.47 -4.97
N LEU A 157 8.92 14.41 -4.29
CA LEU A 157 8.97 15.81 -4.70
C LEU A 157 10.09 16.08 -5.72
N GLY A 158 9.90 17.09 -6.55
CA GLY A 158 10.91 17.59 -7.47
C GLY A 158 11.09 16.79 -8.78
N PHE A 159 10.41 15.66 -8.96
CA PHE A 159 10.56 14.85 -10.19
C PHE A 159 10.09 15.54 -11.46
N ASN A 160 9.15 16.47 -11.38
CA ASN A 160 8.74 17.29 -12.52
C ASN A 160 9.87 18.19 -13.00
N ILE A 161 10.55 18.88 -12.09
CA ILE A 161 11.68 19.77 -12.39
C ILE A 161 12.84 18.96 -12.93
N LEU A 162 13.20 17.88 -12.23
CA LEU A 162 14.30 17.01 -12.62
C LEU A 162 14.05 16.33 -13.99
N SER A 163 12.83 15.94 -14.28
CA SER A 163 12.45 15.39 -15.59
C SER A 163 12.62 16.40 -16.72
N THR A 164 12.32 17.67 -16.46
CA THR A 164 12.53 18.75 -17.44
C THR A 164 14.02 18.95 -17.73
N GLU A 165 14.86 18.93 -16.71
CA GLU A 165 16.33 19.05 -16.91
C GLU A 165 16.93 17.82 -17.59
N ILE A 166 16.48 16.62 -17.25
CA ILE A 166 16.88 15.39 -17.95
C ILE A 166 16.49 15.46 -19.42
N LYS A 167 15.27 15.93 -19.73
CA LYS A 167 14.83 16.10 -21.12
C LYS A 167 15.72 17.06 -21.89
N LYS A 168 16.03 18.23 -21.32
CA LYS A 168 16.94 19.18 -21.96
C LYS A 168 18.32 18.56 -22.23
N THR A 169 18.87 17.86 -21.26
CA THR A 169 20.16 17.18 -21.38
C THR A 169 20.11 16.09 -22.43
N PHE A 170 19.04 15.34 -22.50
CA PHE A 170 18.79 14.29 -23.48
C PHE A 170 18.77 14.85 -24.90
N ASP A 171 17.98 15.91 -25.12
CA ASP A 171 17.82 16.54 -26.43
C ASP A 171 19.13 17.22 -26.87
N ASN A 172 19.82 17.94 -25.98
CA ASN A 172 21.04 18.68 -26.28
C ASN A 172 22.26 17.79 -26.63
N ASN A 173 22.33 16.60 -26.05
CA ASN A 173 23.47 15.70 -26.18
C ASN A 173 23.22 14.53 -27.16
N GLY A 174 22.06 14.50 -27.84
CA GLY A 174 21.71 13.42 -28.76
C GLY A 174 21.62 12.03 -28.09
N ILE A 175 21.28 11.98 -26.81
CA ILE A 175 21.19 10.73 -26.07
C ILE A 175 19.99 9.94 -26.61
N SER A 176 20.18 8.65 -26.89
CA SER A 176 19.13 7.80 -27.47
C SER A 176 18.36 6.98 -26.45
N LYS A 177 18.94 6.71 -25.26
CA LYS A 177 18.35 5.85 -24.24
C LYS A 177 18.60 6.38 -22.83
N LEU A 178 17.60 6.25 -21.96
CA LEU A 178 17.68 6.51 -20.52
C LEU A 178 17.55 5.19 -19.77
N VAL A 179 18.55 4.83 -18.98
CA VAL A 179 18.57 3.59 -18.21
C VAL A 179 18.53 3.93 -16.73
N PHE A 180 17.52 3.41 -16.05
CA PHE A 180 17.35 3.55 -14.60
C PHE A 180 17.76 2.26 -13.89
N ILE A 181 18.21 2.39 -12.63
CA ILE A 181 18.61 1.25 -11.81
C ILE A 181 17.48 0.84 -10.86
N ASN A 182 16.56 1.78 -10.56
CA ASN A 182 15.55 1.61 -9.54
C ASN A 182 14.14 1.72 -10.12
N ARG A 183 13.28 0.73 -9.82
CA ARG A 183 11.87 0.71 -10.22
C ARG A 183 11.10 1.96 -9.81
N GLY A 184 11.37 2.48 -8.60
CA GLY A 184 10.69 3.68 -8.11
C GLY A 184 11.06 4.93 -8.91
N GLU A 185 12.29 5.03 -9.38
CA GLU A 185 12.77 6.13 -10.22
C GLU A 185 12.17 6.05 -11.61
N ILE A 186 12.30 4.91 -12.28
CA ILE A 186 11.75 4.76 -13.64
C ILE A 186 10.25 5.04 -13.67
N THR A 187 9.48 4.64 -12.64
CA THR A 187 8.04 4.92 -12.56
C THR A 187 7.74 6.41 -12.55
N ARG A 188 8.47 7.19 -11.74
CA ARG A 188 8.27 8.64 -11.61
C ARG A 188 8.74 9.38 -12.85
N PHE A 189 9.93 9.07 -13.34
CA PHE A 189 10.46 9.70 -14.56
C PHE A 189 9.63 9.35 -15.79
N ASN A 190 9.19 8.10 -15.93
CA ASN A 190 8.32 7.68 -17.02
C ASN A 190 7.02 8.48 -17.05
N TYR A 191 6.41 8.72 -15.88
CA TYR A 191 5.20 9.54 -15.78
C TYR A 191 5.44 10.98 -16.26
N TYR A 192 6.47 11.66 -15.73
CA TYR A 192 6.71 13.08 -16.05
C TYR A 192 7.27 13.28 -17.45
N LEU A 193 8.15 12.42 -17.92
CA LEU A 193 8.72 12.51 -19.28
C LEU A 193 7.65 12.26 -20.34
N ASN A 194 6.82 11.24 -20.18
CA ASN A 194 5.74 10.97 -21.15
C ASN A 194 4.59 11.98 -21.09
N LYS A 195 4.39 12.66 -19.95
CA LYS A 195 3.42 13.76 -19.87
C LYS A 195 3.82 14.94 -20.75
N THR A 196 5.11 15.16 -20.93
CA THR A 196 5.66 16.27 -21.74
C THR A 196 5.89 15.87 -23.18
N ASP A 197 6.19 14.60 -23.47
CA ASP A 197 6.51 14.11 -24.80
C ASP A 197 6.35 12.57 -24.86
N ASN A 198 5.37 12.12 -25.65
CA ASN A 198 5.09 10.69 -25.83
C ASN A 198 6.26 9.90 -26.49
N ASN A 199 7.27 10.58 -27.02
CA ASN A 199 8.42 9.94 -27.66
C ASN A 199 9.38 9.27 -26.67
N PHE A 200 9.25 9.52 -25.36
CA PHE A 200 10.10 8.90 -24.34
C PHE A 200 9.74 7.45 -24.02
N LYS A 201 8.53 7.00 -24.36
CA LYS A 201 8.03 5.65 -24.01
C LYS A 201 8.98 4.52 -24.43
N ASN A 202 9.61 4.65 -25.60
CA ASN A 202 10.52 3.65 -26.15
C ASN A 202 12.02 3.96 -25.89
N LYS A 203 12.31 4.98 -25.08
CA LYS A 203 13.66 5.42 -24.77
C LYS A 203 14.05 5.23 -23.31
N ILE A 204 13.10 4.74 -22.48
CA ILE A 204 13.28 4.54 -21.04
C ILE A 204 13.38 3.06 -20.75
N PHE A 205 14.44 2.66 -20.06
CA PHE A 205 14.75 1.28 -19.74
C PHE A 205 15.08 1.11 -18.25
N LEU A 206 14.90 -0.08 -17.73
CA LEU A 206 15.35 -0.47 -16.39
C LEU A 206 16.51 -1.46 -16.54
N LYS A 207 17.64 -1.18 -15.91
CA LYS A 207 18.73 -2.14 -15.80
C LYS A 207 18.29 -3.24 -14.82
N THR A 208 18.16 -4.47 -15.32
CA THR A 208 17.87 -5.60 -14.45
C THR A 208 19.15 -6.35 -14.09
N THR A 209 19.21 -6.82 -12.85
CA THR A 209 20.30 -7.66 -12.34
C THR A 209 19.84 -9.09 -12.10
N SER A 210 18.53 -9.35 -12.24
CA SER A 210 17.93 -10.68 -12.02
C SER A 210 17.63 -11.39 -13.33
N ILE A 211 17.80 -12.70 -13.34
CA ILE A 211 17.48 -13.58 -14.49
C ILE A 211 15.95 -13.61 -14.70
N THR A 212 15.19 -13.56 -13.60
CA THR A 212 13.73 -13.56 -13.62
C THR A 212 13.20 -12.17 -13.32
N PRO A 213 12.33 -11.59 -14.19
CA PRO A 213 11.79 -10.27 -13.96
C PRO A 213 10.88 -10.26 -12.72
N GLY A 214 11.16 -9.35 -11.79
CA GLY A 214 10.40 -9.15 -10.55
C GLY A 214 9.26 -8.13 -10.64
N ASN A 215 9.15 -7.42 -11.77
CA ASN A 215 8.12 -6.40 -11.96
C ASN A 215 7.88 -6.08 -13.44
N PHE A 216 6.82 -5.29 -13.70
CA PHE A 216 6.41 -4.88 -15.04
C PHE A 216 7.54 -4.23 -15.86
N TYR A 217 8.36 -3.38 -15.26
CA TYR A 217 9.42 -2.67 -15.96
C TYR A 217 10.57 -3.60 -16.37
N GLU A 218 10.93 -4.54 -15.52
CA GLU A 218 11.93 -5.57 -15.84
C GLU A 218 11.42 -6.51 -16.94
N LEU A 219 10.12 -6.79 -16.96
CA LEU A 219 9.51 -7.65 -17.98
C LEU A 219 9.45 -6.96 -19.35
N ASN A 220 9.15 -5.65 -19.42
CA ASN A 220 8.82 -4.97 -20.67
C ASN A 220 9.87 -3.93 -21.12
N LEU A 221 10.70 -3.41 -20.22
CA LEU A 221 11.64 -2.33 -20.47
C LEU A 221 13.07 -2.70 -20.04
N ASN A 222 13.40 -3.97 -20.11
CA ASN A 222 14.71 -4.49 -19.74
C ASN A 222 15.78 -3.99 -20.74
N TYR A 223 16.95 -3.56 -20.18
CA TYR A 223 18.12 -3.09 -20.93
C TYR A 223 19.27 -4.08 -20.82
#